data_d0ddb29a1b902cdc4b036bb20c14cc07
#
_entry.id   d0ddb29a1b902cdc4b036bb20c14cc07
#
_cell.length_a   1.000
_cell.length_b   1.000
_cell.length_c   1.000
_cell.angle_alpha   90.00
_cell.angle_beta   90.00
_cell.angle_gamma   90.00
#
_symmetry.space_group_name_H-M   'P 1'
#
loop_
_entity.id
_entity.type
_entity.pdbx_description
1 polymer ?
#
loop_
_entity_poly.entity_id
_entity_poly.type
_entity_poly.pdbx_seq_one_letter_code
_entity_poly.pdbx_strand_id
1 'polypeptide(L)'
;MIAALMMAGASNTLQAQVVIENTIEENDSIDIEDFDDLDDEDEDEDDVESTMIPSEDEISVTDKAGNEEIIDFPEAMTYDLDSLLNLYMSKSYLAPGDCEMKNENPTYAKEVYIERLSRMPTVMEMAFNDIVQRFIDRYAGRLRYSVSYLLGAANFYMPIFEEALEAYQIPLELKYLPIIESALNPKAVSRVGATGLWQFMLGTGRQYGLEVNSLVDERRDPIKSSYAAAHYLRDLYRIFGDWNLVIAAYNCGPENINKAIRRYRAANGKTEADAITQADKDYWKLYPYLPRETRGYVPAFIAANYIMTYYCEHNICPMTTRLPAQSDTIVVHKDVHLEQIAGVLGIDTDMLRTLNPEFRRDIVPGSTKAYPIRLPLADTGRFIDMEDSIYNYRASELLTKRAIVDVADDVPTFSRKSKGRSSRYSRNAKRSRRGGSGRGGRNITIRKGQTLSQIAKANGTTVAKLKRLNGIKGNNIRAGKKLRVK
;
A
#
# COMPACT_ATOMS: atom_id res chain seq x y z
N MET A 1 -52.69 -4.21 50.28
CA MET A 1 -51.23 -4.20 50.32
C MET A 1 -50.75 -5.29 49.39
N ILE A 2 -50.51 -4.94 48.12
CA ILE A 2 -50.11 -5.85 47.06
C ILE A 2 -48.72 -5.40 46.62
N ALA A 3 -47.72 -6.23 46.88
CA ALA A 3 -46.34 -6.02 46.45
C ALA A 3 -46.19 -6.49 44.99
N ALA A 4 -45.84 -5.60 44.08
CA ALA A 4 -45.49 -5.92 42.70
C ALA A 4 -44.02 -6.31 42.63
N LEU A 5 -43.75 -7.55 42.23
CA LEU A 5 -42.43 -8.06 41.91
C LEU A 5 -42.09 -7.65 40.47
N MET A 6 -41.13 -6.73 40.27
CA MET A 6 -40.53 -6.46 38.97
C MET A 6 -39.42 -7.50 38.73
N MET A 7 -39.62 -8.39 37.76
CA MET A 7 -38.59 -9.22 37.19
C MET A 7 -37.83 -8.41 36.14
N ALA A 8 -36.60 -8.06 36.44
CA ALA A 8 -35.64 -7.56 35.47
C ALA A 8 -35.08 -8.74 34.67
N GLY A 9 -35.50 -8.90 33.43
CA GLY A 9 -34.88 -9.80 32.47
C GLY A 9 -33.52 -9.24 32.01
N ALA A 10 -32.46 -9.85 32.49
CA ALA A 10 -31.12 -9.60 31.94
C ALA A 10 -30.99 -10.39 30.65
N SER A 11 -30.99 -9.67 29.54
CA SER A 11 -30.60 -10.21 28.26
C SER A 11 -29.05 -10.36 28.24
N ASN A 12 -28.59 -11.59 28.42
CA ASN A 12 -27.20 -11.91 28.16
C ASN A 12 -26.97 -11.94 26.63
N THR A 13 -26.50 -10.84 26.07
CA THR A 13 -25.81 -10.85 24.78
C THR A 13 -24.43 -11.43 25.04
N LEU A 14 -24.22 -12.66 24.64
CA LEU A 14 -22.88 -13.23 24.49
C LEU A 14 -22.23 -12.53 23.30
N GLN A 15 -21.48 -11.48 23.55
CA GLN A 15 -20.44 -11.03 22.66
C GLN A 15 -19.31 -12.08 22.71
N ALA A 16 -19.09 -12.77 21.59
CA ALA A 16 -17.88 -13.54 21.38
C ALA A 16 -16.72 -12.56 21.27
N GLN A 17 -16.15 -12.18 22.40
CA GLN A 17 -14.84 -11.53 22.44
C GLN A 17 -13.83 -12.57 22.00
N VAL A 18 -13.20 -12.31 20.84
CA VAL A 18 -11.91 -12.93 20.51
C VAL A 18 -10.93 -12.38 21.54
N VAL A 19 -10.72 -13.12 22.62
CA VAL A 19 -9.65 -12.86 23.58
C VAL A 19 -8.35 -13.20 22.84
N ILE A 20 -7.74 -12.18 22.23
CA ILE A 20 -6.31 -12.21 21.95
C ILE A 20 -5.67 -11.97 23.32
N GLU A 21 -5.24 -13.04 23.99
CA GLU A 21 -4.32 -12.93 25.10
C GLU A 21 -3.02 -12.30 24.57
N ASN A 22 -2.97 -10.97 24.60
CA ASN A 22 -1.72 -10.24 24.54
C ASN A 22 -1.05 -10.43 25.89
N THR A 23 -0.21 -11.44 26.03
CA THR A 23 0.93 -11.37 26.90
C THR A 23 1.82 -10.28 26.35
N ILE A 24 1.58 -9.05 26.78
CA ILE A 24 2.52 -7.95 26.63
C ILE A 24 3.67 -8.27 27.59
N GLU A 25 4.65 -9.02 27.13
CA GLU A 25 5.98 -8.90 27.68
C GLU A 25 6.46 -7.48 27.30
N GLU A 26 6.51 -6.63 28.33
CA GLU A 26 7.29 -5.41 28.29
C GLU A 26 8.75 -5.83 28.08
N ASN A 27 9.16 -5.93 26.83
CA ASN A 27 10.56 -6.02 26.48
C ASN A 27 10.83 -5.17 25.25
N ASP A 28 11.78 -4.32 25.53
CA ASP A 28 12.76 -3.75 24.63
C ASP A 28 12.42 -2.44 23.96
N SER A 29 12.95 -1.42 24.65
CA SER A 29 13.56 -0.27 23.98
C SER A 29 14.28 -0.76 22.73
N ILE A 30 13.77 -0.44 21.55
CA ILE A 30 14.52 -0.56 20.29
C ILE A 30 15.65 0.44 20.43
N ASP A 31 16.83 -0.04 20.77
CA ASP A 31 18.06 0.74 20.77
C ASP A 31 18.32 1.20 19.35
N ILE A 32 18.40 2.53 19.20
CA ILE A 32 18.62 3.24 17.94
C ILE A 32 20.04 2.99 17.40
N GLU A 33 20.88 2.26 18.16
CA GLU A 33 22.31 2.10 17.87
C GLU A 33 22.65 1.02 16.83
N ASP A 34 21.71 0.12 16.45
CA ASP A 34 22.00 -0.99 15.52
C ASP A 34 21.77 -0.67 14.02
N PHE A 35 21.59 0.61 13.66
CA PHE A 35 21.37 1.01 12.25
C PHE A 35 22.50 1.85 11.64
N ASP A 36 23.61 2.03 12.33
CA ASP A 36 24.78 2.70 11.79
C ASP A 36 25.69 1.66 11.12
N ASP A 37 25.55 1.45 9.85
CA ASP A 37 26.62 1.10 8.89
C ASP A 37 26.01 0.67 7.55
N LEU A 38 25.42 1.61 6.82
CA LEU A 38 25.27 1.48 5.36
C LEU A 38 25.83 2.75 4.73
N ASP A 39 27.11 2.66 4.31
CA ASP A 39 27.76 3.69 3.51
C ASP A 39 26.94 4.05 2.28
N ASP A 40 26.55 5.32 2.19
CA ASP A 40 25.96 5.95 1.02
C ASP A 40 26.98 5.98 -0.11
N GLU A 41 26.87 5.09 -1.11
CA GLU A 41 27.34 5.43 -2.45
C GLU A 41 26.19 6.15 -3.14
N ASP A 42 26.30 7.47 -3.23
CA ASP A 42 25.48 8.32 -4.08
C ASP A 42 25.58 7.75 -5.51
N GLU A 43 24.52 7.07 -5.98
CA GLU A 43 24.29 6.95 -7.41
C GLU A 43 23.83 8.34 -7.84
N ASP A 44 24.78 9.11 -8.40
CA ASP A 44 24.49 10.26 -9.23
C ASP A 44 23.53 9.77 -10.35
N GLU A 45 22.23 9.96 -10.15
CA GLU A 45 21.28 9.94 -11.24
C GLU A 45 21.67 11.13 -12.14
N ASP A 46 22.37 10.83 -13.24
CA ASP A 46 22.56 11.77 -14.32
C ASP A 46 21.18 12.34 -14.71
N ASP A 47 20.95 13.60 -14.36
CA ASP A 47 19.85 14.42 -14.81
C ASP A 47 19.87 14.45 -16.35
N VAL A 48 19.20 13.45 -16.95
CA VAL A 48 18.77 13.56 -18.32
C VAL A 48 17.60 14.53 -18.33
N GLU A 49 17.88 15.77 -18.61
CA GLU A 49 16.92 16.81 -18.91
C GLU A 49 16.02 16.33 -20.07
N SER A 50 15.02 15.53 -19.72
CA SER A 50 13.92 15.16 -20.59
C SER A 50 12.94 16.32 -20.55
N THR A 51 12.91 17.11 -21.62
CA THR A 51 11.80 18.01 -21.93
C THR A 51 10.55 17.14 -22.16
N MET A 52 10.01 16.55 -21.09
CA MET A 52 8.70 15.92 -21.12
C MET A 52 7.66 17.01 -20.93
N ILE A 53 6.74 17.07 -21.89
CA ILE A 53 5.45 17.75 -21.71
C ILE A 53 4.85 17.11 -20.45
N PRO A 54 4.50 17.89 -19.39
CA PRO A 54 3.91 17.35 -18.18
C PRO A 54 2.71 16.47 -18.54
N SER A 55 2.70 15.22 -18.12
CA SER A 55 1.51 14.39 -18.30
C SER A 55 0.37 15.02 -17.50
N GLU A 56 -0.88 14.86 -17.94
CA GLU A 56 -2.05 15.33 -17.19
C GLU A 56 -2.11 14.72 -15.76
N ASP A 57 -1.24 13.77 -15.47
CA ASP A 57 -1.13 13.05 -14.23
C ASP A 57 -0.08 13.62 -13.26
N GLU A 58 0.58 14.74 -13.59
CA GLU A 58 1.60 15.38 -12.75
C GLU A 58 1.14 16.74 -12.22
N ILE A 59 1.47 17.05 -10.97
CA ILE A 59 1.31 18.38 -10.40
C ILE A 59 2.64 19.12 -10.52
N SER A 60 2.68 20.20 -11.31
CA SER A 60 3.81 21.12 -11.34
C SER A 60 3.63 22.18 -10.25
N VAL A 61 4.66 22.38 -9.44
CA VAL A 61 4.72 23.42 -8.38
C VAL A 61 5.97 24.23 -8.57
N THR A 62 5.82 25.55 -8.54
CA THR A 62 6.96 26.48 -8.61
C THR A 62 7.42 26.83 -7.20
N ASP A 63 8.70 26.63 -6.89
CA ASP A 63 9.29 27.02 -5.62
C ASP A 63 9.47 28.56 -5.51
N LYS A 64 9.88 29.03 -4.32
CA LYS A 64 10.11 30.46 -4.09
C LYS A 64 11.26 31.04 -4.93
N ALA A 65 12.13 30.18 -5.48
CA ALA A 65 13.23 30.54 -6.35
C ALA A 65 12.86 30.55 -7.84
N GLY A 66 11.61 30.10 -8.17
CA GLY A 66 11.11 30.06 -9.54
C GLY A 66 11.39 28.74 -10.26
N ASN A 67 11.90 27.72 -9.59
CA ASN A 67 12.11 26.40 -10.18
C ASN A 67 10.79 25.62 -10.18
N GLU A 68 10.47 24.98 -11.31
CA GLU A 68 9.34 24.07 -11.41
C GLU A 68 9.73 22.70 -10.87
N GLU A 69 8.89 22.18 -9.99
CA GLU A 69 9.02 20.84 -9.42
C GLU A 69 7.75 20.04 -9.72
N ILE A 70 7.92 18.81 -10.20
CA ILE A 70 6.83 17.90 -10.47
C ILE A 70 6.63 17.01 -9.24
N ILE A 71 5.38 16.92 -8.79
CA ILE A 71 4.99 16.07 -7.65
C ILE A 71 4.13 14.94 -8.20
N ASP A 72 4.55 13.69 -7.96
CA ASP A 72 3.83 12.51 -8.38
C ASP A 72 2.58 12.28 -7.51
N PHE A 73 1.52 11.78 -8.12
CA PHE A 73 0.33 11.33 -7.39
C PHE A 73 0.57 9.96 -6.76
N PRO A 74 -0.01 9.67 -5.57
CA PRO A 74 -0.13 8.31 -5.08
C PRO A 74 -0.76 7.40 -6.14
N GLU A 75 -0.27 6.16 -6.26
CA GLU A 75 -0.71 5.21 -7.30
C GLU A 75 -2.24 5.01 -7.30
N ALA A 76 -2.86 4.99 -6.12
CA ALA A 76 -4.31 4.86 -6.01
C ALA A 76 -5.11 6.01 -6.63
N MET A 77 -4.54 7.20 -6.77
CA MET A 77 -5.18 8.34 -7.43
C MET A 77 -5.12 8.27 -8.96
N THR A 78 -4.37 7.32 -9.52
CA THR A 78 -4.27 7.10 -10.97
C THR A 78 -5.27 6.05 -11.47
N TYR A 79 -5.97 5.33 -10.56
CA TYR A 79 -6.96 4.34 -10.95
C TYR A 79 -8.17 5.01 -11.61
N ASP A 80 -8.58 4.46 -12.75
CA ASP A 80 -9.82 4.87 -13.40
C ASP A 80 -11.05 4.24 -12.73
N LEU A 81 -12.22 4.88 -12.93
CA LEU A 81 -13.47 4.43 -12.33
C LEU A 81 -13.87 3.02 -12.79
N ASP A 82 -13.65 2.67 -14.06
CA ASP A 82 -14.03 1.37 -14.61
C ASP A 82 -13.22 0.26 -13.95
N SER A 83 -11.93 0.48 -13.69
CA SER A 83 -11.08 -0.44 -12.93
C SER A 83 -11.59 -0.62 -11.50
N LEU A 84 -11.98 0.47 -10.82
CA LEU A 84 -12.52 0.40 -9.47
C LEU A 84 -13.89 -0.31 -9.43
N LEU A 85 -14.78 -0.03 -10.36
CA LEU A 85 -16.11 -0.64 -10.44
C LEU A 85 -16.02 -2.14 -10.76
N ASN A 86 -15.13 -2.54 -11.64
CA ASN A 86 -14.91 -3.95 -11.97
C ASN A 86 -14.40 -4.78 -10.79
N LEU A 87 -13.61 -4.18 -9.88
CA LEU A 87 -13.11 -4.86 -8.70
C LEU A 87 -14.21 -5.29 -7.73
N TYR A 88 -15.30 -4.52 -7.64
CA TYR A 88 -16.36 -4.71 -6.64
C TYR A 88 -17.69 -5.17 -7.23
N MET A 89 -17.74 -5.47 -8.53
CA MET A 89 -18.99 -5.81 -9.23
C MET A 89 -20.13 -4.81 -8.95
N SER A 90 -19.77 -3.57 -8.64
CA SER A 90 -20.74 -2.53 -8.37
C SER A 90 -21.29 -2.00 -9.69
N LYS A 91 -22.51 -2.39 -10.05
CA LYS A 91 -23.29 -1.58 -10.98
C LYS A 91 -23.63 -0.30 -10.23
N SER A 92 -23.12 0.84 -10.73
CA SER A 92 -23.40 2.13 -10.17
C SER A 92 -24.89 2.44 -10.27
N TYR A 93 -25.57 2.39 -9.15
CA TYR A 93 -26.84 3.01 -9.00
C TYR A 93 -26.63 4.20 -8.05
N LEU A 94 -26.80 5.40 -8.57
CA LEU A 94 -26.99 6.57 -7.73
C LEU A 94 -28.19 6.28 -6.84
N ALA A 95 -28.05 6.51 -5.53
CA ALA A 95 -29.18 6.39 -4.60
C ALA A 95 -30.29 7.32 -5.08
N PRO A 96 -31.49 6.81 -5.34
CA PRO A 96 -32.56 7.68 -5.78
C PRO A 96 -32.99 8.58 -4.62
N GLY A 97 -33.02 9.87 -4.82
CA GLY A 97 -33.86 10.79 -4.10
C GLY A 97 -33.20 12.01 -3.46
N ASP A 98 -32.06 11.89 -2.76
CA ASP A 98 -31.57 12.98 -1.91
C ASP A 98 -30.26 13.65 -2.37
N CYS A 99 -29.58 13.10 -3.38
CA CYS A 99 -28.35 13.64 -3.89
C CYS A 99 -28.30 13.52 -5.43
N GLU A 100 -28.20 14.65 -6.13
CA GLU A 100 -27.94 14.72 -7.57
C GLU A 100 -26.47 15.04 -7.81
N MET A 101 -25.73 14.10 -8.39
CA MET A 101 -24.38 14.37 -8.83
C MET A 101 -24.39 15.27 -10.05
N LYS A 102 -24.00 16.53 -9.87
CA LYS A 102 -23.86 17.49 -10.97
C LYS A 102 -22.47 17.44 -11.55
N ASN A 103 -22.34 17.59 -12.88
CA ASN A 103 -21.03 17.62 -13.54
C ASN A 103 -20.26 18.92 -13.31
N GLU A 104 -20.77 19.81 -12.48
CA GLU A 104 -20.11 21.06 -12.12
C GLU A 104 -19.33 20.88 -10.82
N ASN A 105 -18.04 21.22 -10.86
CA ASN A 105 -17.23 21.31 -9.66
C ASN A 105 -17.20 22.76 -9.18
N PRO A 106 -17.86 23.10 -8.06
CA PRO A 106 -17.79 24.43 -7.50
C PRO A 106 -16.36 24.77 -7.08
N THR A 107 -15.87 25.93 -7.50
CA THR A 107 -14.61 26.49 -7.06
C THR A 107 -14.85 27.50 -5.95
N TYR A 108 -14.02 27.47 -4.91
CA TYR A 108 -14.14 28.33 -3.74
C TYR A 108 -12.89 29.22 -3.61
N ALA A 109 -13.03 30.34 -2.92
CA ALA A 109 -11.90 31.16 -2.50
C ALA A 109 -11.03 30.39 -1.47
N LYS A 110 -9.73 30.71 -1.42
CA LYS A 110 -8.77 30.02 -0.52
C LYS A 110 -9.20 30.03 0.94
N GLU A 111 -9.81 31.11 1.38
CA GLU A 111 -10.31 31.32 2.74
C GLU A 111 -11.36 30.27 3.13
N VAL A 112 -12.18 29.82 2.17
CA VAL A 112 -13.19 28.78 2.39
C VAL A 112 -12.52 27.43 2.63
N TYR A 113 -11.50 27.09 1.88
CA TYR A 113 -10.74 25.84 2.09
C TYR A 113 -10.02 25.85 3.44
N ILE A 114 -9.40 26.98 3.81
CA ILE A 114 -8.71 27.14 5.09
C ILE A 114 -9.71 26.98 6.24
N GLU A 115 -10.88 27.66 6.15
CA GLU A 115 -11.93 27.57 7.14
C GLU A 115 -12.47 26.15 7.30
N ARG A 116 -12.74 25.44 6.18
CA ARG A 116 -13.23 24.07 6.20
C ARG A 116 -12.21 23.12 6.83
N LEU A 117 -10.93 23.18 6.43
CA LEU A 117 -9.88 22.35 7.00
C LEU A 117 -9.70 22.61 8.50
N SER A 118 -9.76 23.88 8.95
CA SER A 118 -9.65 24.24 10.36
C SER A 118 -10.83 23.79 11.23
N ARG A 119 -12.00 23.56 10.61
CA ARG A 119 -13.21 23.05 11.29
C ARG A 119 -13.31 21.54 11.36
N MET A 120 -12.43 20.82 10.65
CA MET A 120 -12.44 19.37 10.70
C MET A 120 -12.08 18.88 12.11
N PRO A 121 -12.83 17.93 12.68
CA PRO A 121 -12.57 17.39 14.01
C PRO A 121 -11.40 16.40 13.98
N THR A 122 -10.21 16.89 13.67
CA THR A 122 -8.97 16.10 13.54
C THR A 122 -7.99 16.46 14.64
N VAL A 123 -7.21 15.47 15.09
CA VAL A 123 -6.09 15.67 16.01
C VAL A 123 -4.88 16.21 15.26
N MET A 124 -4.76 15.82 13.98
CA MET A 124 -3.68 16.26 13.10
C MET A 124 -3.97 17.65 12.53
N GLU A 125 -2.92 18.44 12.36
CA GLU A 125 -3.02 19.70 11.64
C GLU A 125 -3.26 19.45 10.15
N MET A 126 -4.40 19.91 9.64
CA MET A 126 -4.74 19.86 8.22
C MET A 126 -4.31 21.18 7.55
N ALA A 127 -3.00 21.31 7.31
CA ALA A 127 -2.43 22.51 6.74
C ALA A 127 -2.94 22.77 5.30
N PHE A 128 -3.30 24.03 5.02
CA PHE A 128 -3.64 24.47 3.66
C PHE A 128 -2.44 25.14 3.00
N ASN A 129 -2.17 24.75 1.76
CA ASN A 129 -1.26 25.42 0.84
C ASN A 129 -1.65 25.12 -0.60
N ASP A 130 -0.97 25.74 -1.55
CA ASP A 130 -1.30 25.60 -2.99
C ASP A 130 -1.13 24.15 -3.49
N ILE A 131 -0.23 23.36 -2.86
CA ILE A 131 -0.05 21.94 -3.19
C ILE A 131 -1.30 21.16 -2.76
N VAL A 132 -1.72 21.31 -1.50
CA VAL A 132 -2.94 20.65 -0.97
C VAL A 132 -4.17 21.04 -1.81
N GLN A 133 -4.30 22.30 -2.19
CA GLN A 133 -5.41 22.75 -3.04
C GLN A 133 -5.44 21.99 -4.37
N ARG A 134 -4.31 21.80 -5.05
CA ARG A 134 -4.26 21.06 -6.31
C ARG A 134 -4.73 19.60 -6.16
N PHE A 135 -4.40 18.94 -5.04
CA PHE A 135 -4.92 17.60 -4.75
C PHE A 135 -6.43 17.62 -4.48
N ILE A 136 -6.93 18.62 -3.76
CA ILE A 136 -8.38 18.79 -3.56
C ILE A 136 -9.08 18.99 -4.91
N ASP A 137 -8.57 19.88 -5.76
CA ASP A 137 -9.14 20.17 -7.08
C ASP A 137 -9.14 18.93 -7.98
N ARG A 138 -8.13 18.08 -7.87
CA ARG A 138 -8.09 16.81 -8.60
C ARG A 138 -9.16 15.84 -8.13
N TYR A 139 -9.35 15.66 -6.82
CA TYR A 139 -10.45 14.83 -6.29
C TYR A 139 -11.82 15.38 -6.66
N ALA A 140 -12.03 16.68 -6.47
CA ALA A 140 -13.30 17.31 -6.77
C ALA A 140 -13.61 17.40 -8.29
N GLY A 141 -12.58 17.43 -9.13
CA GLY A 141 -12.67 17.52 -10.58
C GLY A 141 -12.57 16.17 -11.28
N ARG A 142 -11.35 15.81 -11.73
CA ARG A 142 -11.11 14.61 -12.55
C ARG A 142 -11.52 13.30 -11.86
N LEU A 143 -11.25 13.17 -10.55
CA LEU A 143 -11.51 11.98 -9.78
C LEU A 143 -12.89 11.96 -9.09
N ARG A 144 -13.81 12.88 -9.41
CA ARG A 144 -15.10 13.00 -8.72
C ARG A 144 -15.95 11.72 -8.74
N TYR A 145 -15.91 10.95 -9.84
CA TYR A 145 -16.60 9.67 -9.93
C TYR A 145 -15.91 8.60 -9.07
N SER A 146 -14.59 8.60 -9.02
CA SER A 146 -13.84 7.74 -8.09
C SER A 146 -14.16 8.09 -6.63
N VAL A 147 -14.29 9.39 -6.31
CA VAL A 147 -14.73 9.83 -4.96
C VAL A 147 -16.13 9.30 -4.64
N SER A 148 -17.06 9.36 -5.59
CA SER A 148 -18.41 8.81 -5.43
C SER A 148 -18.38 7.31 -5.08
N TYR A 149 -17.51 6.53 -5.76
CA TYR A 149 -17.24 5.14 -5.44
C TYR A 149 -16.61 4.97 -4.04
N LEU A 150 -15.57 5.76 -3.71
CA LEU A 150 -14.91 5.72 -2.40
C LEU A 150 -15.86 5.99 -1.25
N LEU A 151 -16.77 6.94 -1.41
CA LEU A 151 -17.83 7.25 -0.43
C LEU A 151 -18.75 6.06 -0.20
N GLY A 152 -19.13 5.35 -1.27
CA GLY A 152 -19.94 4.13 -1.16
C GLY A 152 -19.20 3.01 -0.43
N ALA A 153 -17.94 2.74 -0.80
CA ALA A 153 -17.11 1.71 -0.20
C ALA A 153 -16.74 2.05 1.27
N ALA A 154 -16.61 3.34 1.59
CA ALA A 154 -16.30 3.82 2.93
C ALA A 154 -17.32 3.33 3.97
N ASN A 155 -18.61 3.24 3.62
CA ASN A 155 -19.64 2.75 4.52
C ASN A 155 -19.35 1.34 5.08
N PHE A 156 -18.65 0.52 4.30
CA PHE A 156 -18.25 -0.83 4.72
C PHE A 156 -16.91 -0.84 5.47
N TYR A 157 -15.91 -0.11 4.97
CA TYR A 157 -14.55 -0.22 5.49
C TYR A 157 -14.26 0.71 6.68
N MET A 158 -14.86 1.92 6.73
CA MET A 158 -14.53 2.89 7.77
C MET A 158 -14.77 2.39 9.19
N PRO A 159 -15.88 1.68 9.50
CA PRO A 159 -16.07 1.14 10.84
C PRO A 159 -14.97 0.17 11.28
N ILE A 160 -14.45 -0.66 10.33
CA ILE A 160 -13.36 -1.61 10.60
C ILE A 160 -12.05 -0.85 10.90
N PHE A 161 -11.79 0.23 10.14
CA PHE A 161 -10.59 1.03 10.35
C PHE A 161 -10.66 1.81 11.66
N GLU A 162 -11.81 2.41 11.97
CA GLU A 162 -12.04 3.16 13.20
C GLU A 162 -11.83 2.27 14.43
N GLU A 163 -12.39 1.06 14.45
CA GLU A 163 -12.19 0.09 15.53
C GLU A 163 -10.71 -0.22 15.76
N ALA A 164 -9.95 -0.47 14.70
CA ALA A 164 -8.52 -0.76 14.80
C ALA A 164 -7.71 0.47 15.29
N LEU A 165 -8.03 1.67 14.80
CA LEU A 165 -7.37 2.90 15.20
C LEU A 165 -7.65 3.25 16.67
N GLU A 166 -8.90 3.08 17.12
CA GLU A 166 -9.30 3.26 18.51
C GLU A 166 -8.59 2.29 19.46
N ALA A 167 -8.46 1.01 19.06
CA ALA A 167 -7.77 0.00 19.86
C ALA A 167 -6.31 0.37 20.14
N TYR A 168 -5.67 1.10 19.23
CA TYR A 168 -4.30 1.60 19.39
C TYR A 168 -4.21 3.06 19.84
N GLN A 169 -5.34 3.72 20.11
CA GLN A 169 -5.43 5.12 20.57
C GLN A 169 -4.72 6.11 19.64
N ILE A 170 -4.89 5.94 18.36
CA ILE A 170 -4.31 6.82 17.32
C ILE A 170 -5.42 7.60 16.58
N PRO A 171 -5.10 8.73 15.93
CA PRO A 171 -6.08 9.61 15.33
C PRO A 171 -7.00 8.92 14.31
N LEU A 172 -8.31 9.13 14.42
CA LEU A 172 -9.30 8.48 13.55
C LEU A 172 -9.27 8.97 12.11
N GLU A 173 -8.76 10.16 11.85
CA GLU A 173 -8.56 10.68 10.49
C GLU A 173 -7.61 9.80 9.66
N LEU A 174 -6.74 9.00 10.29
CA LEU A 174 -5.88 8.02 9.61
C LEU A 174 -6.65 6.91 8.89
N LYS A 175 -7.96 6.75 9.16
CA LYS A 175 -8.84 5.87 8.39
C LYS A 175 -8.90 6.18 6.90
N TYR A 176 -8.52 7.39 6.50
CA TYR A 176 -8.49 7.79 5.09
C TYR A 176 -7.16 7.45 4.38
N LEU A 177 -6.16 6.90 5.10
CA LEU A 177 -4.91 6.46 4.51
C LEU A 177 -5.11 5.37 3.43
N PRO A 178 -5.97 4.34 3.60
CA PRO A 178 -6.27 3.35 2.56
C PRO A 178 -6.87 3.93 1.27
N ILE A 179 -7.41 5.15 1.29
CA ILE A 179 -7.87 5.82 0.08
C ILE A 179 -6.71 6.14 -0.84
N ILE A 180 -5.62 6.68 -0.29
CA ILE A 180 -4.42 7.03 -1.06
C ILE A 180 -3.48 5.84 -1.29
N GLU A 181 -3.63 4.75 -0.53
CA GLU A 181 -2.84 3.53 -0.69
C GLU A 181 -3.40 2.59 -1.76
N SER A 182 -4.70 2.38 -1.76
CA SER A 182 -5.34 1.34 -2.57
C SER A 182 -6.67 1.72 -3.20
N ALA A 183 -7.12 2.95 -3.03
CA ALA A 183 -8.50 3.36 -3.35
C ALA A 183 -9.55 2.40 -2.72
N LEU A 184 -9.33 1.97 -1.48
CA LEU A 184 -10.14 1.01 -0.73
C LEU A 184 -10.26 -0.38 -1.42
N ASN A 185 -9.25 -0.79 -2.20
CA ASN A 185 -9.23 -2.09 -2.85
C ASN A 185 -8.42 -3.12 -2.02
N PRO A 186 -9.06 -4.10 -1.38
CA PRO A 186 -8.36 -5.10 -0.58
C PRO A 186 -7.48 -6.06 -1.39
N LYS A 187 -7.66 -6.10 -2.72
CA LYS A 187 -6.89 -6.96 -3.63
C LYS A 187 -5.77 -6.19 -4.36
N ALA A 188 -5.60 -4.90 -4.09
CA ALA A 188 -4.58 -4.08 -4.74
C ALA A 188 -3.18 -4.66 -4.53
N VAL A 189 -2.37 -4.63 -5.58
CA VAL A 189 -0.95 -5.03 -5.54
C VAL A 189 -0.15 -4.02 -6.35
N SER A 190 0.73 -3.29 -5.69
CA SER A 190 1.60 -2.32 -6.34
C SER A 190 2.71 -2.98 -7.17
N ARG A 191 3.40 -2.19 -8.00
CA ARG A 191 4.53 -2.66 -8.83
C ARG A 191 5.67 -3.26 -7.99
N VAL A 192 5.83 -2.82 -6.74
CA VAL A 192 6.86 -3.30 -5.80
C VAL A 192 6.37 -4.41 -4.88
N GLY A 193 5.09 -4.84 -5.03
CA GLY A 193 4.53 -5.96 -4.29
C GLY A 193 3.87 -5.59 -2.95
N ALA A 194 3.66 -4.30 -2.68
CA ALA A 194 2.80 -3.89 -1.58
C ALA A 194 1.36 -4.36 -1.86
N THR A 195 0.65 -4.83 -0.84
CA THR A 195 -0.63 -5.55 -1.05
C THR A 195 -1.69 -5.15 -0.03
N GLY A 196 -2.94 -5.07 -0.50
CA GLY A 196 -4.14 -4.91 0.32
C GLY A 196 -4.54 -3.45 0.54
N LEU A 197 -5.53 -3.24 1.40
CA LEU A 197 -6.07 -1.91 1.74
C LEU A 197 -4.99 -0.93 2.21
N TRP A 198 -4.07 -1.42 3.03
CA TRP A 198 -3.01 -0.68 3.69
C TRP A 198 -1.65 -0.81 2.99
N GLN A 199 -1.60 -1.45 1.82
CA GLN A 199 -0.41 -1.62 0.98
C GLN A 199 0.84 -2.12 1.73
N PHE A 200 0.67 -3.15 2.56
CA PHE A 200 1.80 -3.74 3.27
C PHE A 200 2.80 -4.41 2.32
N MET A 201 4.07 -4.07 2.46
CA MET A 201 5.16 -4.90 1.94
C MET A 201 5.19 -6.24 2.67
N LEU A 202 5.68 -7.31 2.00
CA LEU A 202 5.69 -8.65 2.57
C LEU A 202 6.43 -8.72 3.91
N GLY A 203 7.63 -8.16 3.99
CA GLY A 203 8.44 -8.15 5.21
C GLY A 203 7.75 -7.41 6.36
N THR A 204 7.27 -6.18 6.09
CA THR A 204 6.56 -5.37 7.09
C THR A 204 5.27 -6.06 7.54
N GLY A 205 4.47 -6.62 6.62
CA GLY A 205 3.25 -7.34 7.00
C GLY A 205 3.52 -8.50 7.95
N ARG A 206 4.55 -9.30 7.67
CA ARG A 206 4.96 -10.41 8.57
C ARG A 206 5.48 -9.93 9.92
N GLN A 207 6.24 -8.83 9.94
CA GLN A 207 6.72 -8.22 11.19
C GLN A 207 5.56 -7.81 12.10
N TYR A 208 4.43 -7.38 11.52
CA TYR A 208 3.21 -7.02 12.25
C TYR A 208 2.19 -8.18 12.32
N GLY A 209 2.64 -9.43 12.15
CA GLY A 209 1.87 -10.64 12.45
C GLY A 209 0.96 -11.12 11.33
N LEU A 210 1.04 -10.56 10.12
CA LEU A 210 0.21 -10.98 9.00
C LEU A 210 0.76 -12.26 8.33
N GLU A 211 -0.07 -13.29 8.24
CA GLU A 211 0.27 -14.53 7.54
C GLU A 211 0.21 -14.33 6.02
N VAL A 212 1.26 -14.78 5.34
CA VAL A 212 1.29 -14.78 3.87
C VAL A 212 1.86 -16.10 3.36
N ASN A 213 1.02 -16.86 2.68
CA ASN A 213 1.37 -18.12 2.02
C ASN A 213 0.63 -18.28 0.68
N SER A 214 0.67 -19.47 0.07
CA SER A 214 0.06 -19.73 -1.24
C SER A 214 -1.48 -19.71 -1.24
N LEU A 215 -2.13 -19.91 -0.09
CA LEU A 215 -3.58 -19.94 0.06
C LEU A 215 -4.11 -18.71 0.79
N VAL A 216 -3.35 -18.16 1.72
CA VAL A 216 -3.77 -17.05 2.59
C VAL A 216 -2.80 -15.87 2.43
N ASP A 217 -3.34 -14.66 2.32
CA ASP A 217 -2.59 -13.40 2.34
C ASP A 217 -3.35 -12.40 3.21
N GLU A 218 -3.04 -12.36 4.50
CA GLU A 218 -3.74 -11.54 5.49
C GLU A 218 -3.51 -10.03 5.32
N ARG A 219 -2.58 -9.61 4.45
CA ARG A 219 -2.47 -8.21 4.04
C ARG A 219 -3.72 -7.72 3.31
N ARG A 220 -4.52 -8.65 2.77
CA ARG A 220 -5.80 -8.40 2.11
C ARG A 220 -6.98 -8.45 3.07
N ASP A 221 -6.84 -9.09 4.24
CA ASP A 221 -7.89 -9.16 5.25
C ASP A 221 -8.16 -7.75 5.82
N PRO A 222 -9.38 -7.20 5.68
CA PRO A 222 -9.68 -5.85 6.13
C PRO A 222 -9.47 -5.63 7.62
N ILE A 223 -9.78 -6.62 8.46
CA ILE A 223 -9.64 -6.50 9.92
C ILE A 223 -8.17 -6.64 10.32
N LYS A 224 -7.54 -7.77 9.97
CA LYS A 224 -6.17 -8.06 10.40
C LYS A 224 -5.16 -7.03 9.90
N SER A 225 -5.29 -6.63 8.63
CA SER A 225 -4.40 -5.60 8.08
C SER A 225 -4.62 -4.23 8.73
N SER A 226 -5.85 -3.90 9.17
CA SER A 226 -6.11 -2.64 9.86
C SER A 226 -5.48 -2.61 11.25
N TYR A 227 -5.59 -3.70 12.02
CA TYR A 227 -4.90 -3.79 13.31
C TYR A 227 -3.37 -3.74 13.16
N ALA A 228 -2.82 -4.44 12.16
CA ALA A 228 -1.39 -4.38 11.85
C ALA A 228 -0.95 -2.96 11.47
N ALA A 229 -1.75 -2.25 10.64
CA ALA A 229 -1.46 -0.88 10.24
C ALA A 229 -1.54 0.10 11.41
N ALA A 230 -2.55 -0.02 12.26
CA ALA A 230 -2.67 0.79 13.46
C ALA A 230 -1.49 0.59 14.40
N HIS A 231 -1.02 -0.66 14.55
CA HIS A 231 0.18 -0.97 15.33
C HIS A 231 1.43 -0.31 14.71
N TYR A 232 1.64 -0.47 13.40
CA TYR A 232 2.79 0.14 12.70
C TYR A 232 2.77 1.67 12.77
N LEU A 233 1.62 2.31 12.56
CA LEU A 233 1.46 3.77 12.69
C LEU A 233 1.78 4.26 14.10
N ARG A 234 1.36 3.53 15.15
CA ARG A 234 1.71 3.83 16.52
C ARG A 234 3.21 3.76 16.76
N ASP A 235 3.88 2.74 16.23
CA ASP A 235 5.33 2.59 16.38
C ASP A 235 6.09 3.71 15.66
N LEU A 236 5.66 4.09 14.45
CA LEU A 236 6.19 5.26 13.74
C LEU A 236 5.99 6.56 14.54
N TYR A 237 4.84 6.71 15.22
CA TYR A 237 4.59 7.88 16.04
C TYR A 237 5.53 7.96 17.26
N ARG A 238 5.87 6.83 17.87
CA ARG A 238 6.86 6.76 18.96
C ARG A 238 8.22 7.27 18.52
N ILE A 239 8.61 7.06 17.24
CA ILE A 239 9.88 7.50 16.68
C ILE A 239 9.85 9.00 16.36
N PHE A 240 8.80 9.46 15.67
CA PHE A 240 8.80 10.80 15.09
C PHE A 240 8.05 11.84 15.93
N GLY A 241 7.00 11.46 16.65
CA GLY A 241 6.19 12.36 17.48
C GLY A 241 5.40 13.41 16.68
N ASP A 242 5.29 13.25 15.37
CA ASP A 242 4.56 14.11 14.44
C ASP A 242 3.82 13.26 13.41
N TRP A 243 2.50 13.44 13.31
CA TRP A 243 1.66 12.59 12.46
C TRP A 243 1.89 12.78 10.96
N ASN A 244 2.25 13.98 10.52
CA ASN A 244 2.58 14.19 9.10
C ASN A 244 3.87 13.46 8.72
N LEU A 245 4.85 13.42 9.63
CA LEU A 245 6.04 12.58 9.43
C LEU A 245 5.73 11.10 9.53
N VAL A 246 4.81 10.68 10.38
CA VAL A 246 4.34 9.28 10.44
C VAL A 246 3.76 8.85 9.10
N ILE A 247 2.88 9.67 8.51
CA ILE A 247 2.29 9.40 7.19
C ILE A 247 3.38 9.33 6.11
N ALA A 248 4.33 10.26 6.13
CA ALA A 248 5.45 10.25 5.21
C ALA A 248 6.35 9.01 5.42
N ALA A 249 6.62 8.63 6.68
CA ALA A 249 7.41 7.45 7.02
C ALA A 249 6.71 6.13 6.66
N TYR A 250 5.39 6.10 6.74
CA TYR A 250 4.59 4.96 6.28
C TYR A 250 4.82 4.69 4.79
N ASN A 251 4.84 5.74 3.97
CA ASN A 251 5.08 5.67 2.54
C ASN A 251 6.52 5.29 2.17
N CYS A 252 7.53 6.02 2.68
CA CYS A 252 8.92 5.84 2.22
C CYS A 252 9.82 5.05 3.18
N GLY A 253 9.28 4.66 4.33
CA GLY A 253 10.05 4.04 5.42
C GLY A 253 10.72 5.05 6.35
N PRO A 254 10.92 4.68 7.64
CA PRO A 254 11.47 5.57 8.67
C PRO A 254 12.91 6.02 8.36
N GLU A 255 13.69 5.20 7.68
CA GLU A 255 15.07 5.52 7.34
C GLU A 255 15.18 6.73 6.38
N ASN A 256 14.29 6.83 5.39
CA ASN A 256 14.28 7.97 4.47
C ASN A 256 13.86 9.27 5.17
N ILE A 257 13.00 9.22 6.17
CA ILE A 257 12.70 10.37 7.02
C ILE A 257 13.94 10.78 7.84
N ASN A 258 14.65 9.83 8.42
CA ASN A 258 15.89 10.12 9.15
C ASN A 258 16.97 10.74 8.24
N LYS A 259 17.08 10.27 6.98
CA LYS A 259 17.97 10.92 5.99
C LYS A 259 17.53 12.35 5.70
N ALA A 260 16.24 12.61 5.53
CA ALA A 260 15.71 13.97 5.32
C ALA A 260 15.99 14.88 6.52
N ILE A 261 15.81 14.39 7.76
CA ILE A 261 16.16 15.13 8.99
C ILE A 261 17.66 15.48 9.01
N ARG A 262 18.54 14.52 8.72
CA ARG A 262 19.99 14.75 8.67
C ARG A 262 20.34 15.82 7.61
N ARG A 263 19.79 15.72 6.39
CA ARG A 263 20.01 16.70 5.31
C ARG A 263 19.53 18.10 5.69
N TYR A 264 18.33 18.21 6.24
CA TYR A 264 17.78 19.48 6.73
C TYR A 264 18.68 20.12 7.80
N ARG A 265 19.11 19.33 8.80
CA ARG A 265 19.98 19.80 9.88
C ARG A 265 21.33 20.27 9.36
N ALA A 266 21.97 19.51 8.46
CA ALA A 266 23.24 19.90 7.83
C ALA A 266 23.10 21.22 7.04
N ALA A 267 22.01 21.40 6.29
CA ALA A 267 21.72 22.63 5.57
C ALA A 267 21.51 23.85 6.49
N ASN A 268 21.10 23.61 7.74
CA ASN A 268 20.93 24.66 8.77
C ASN A 268 22.10 24.78 9.74
N GLY A 269 23.29 24.25 9.38
CA GLY A 269 24.52 24.39 10.17
C GLY A 269 24.55 23.56 11.44
N LYS A 270 23.63 22.60 11.65
CA LYS A 270 23.63 21.66 12.77
C LYS A 270 24.53 20.47 12.46
N THR A 271 25.27 20.04 13.47
CA THR A 271 26.14 18.86 13.38
C THR A 271 25.48 17.62 13.98
N GLU A 272 26.09 16.44 13.83
CA GLU A 272 25.63 15.22 14.50
C GLU A 272 25.70 15.29 16.03
N ALA A 273 26.60 16.12 16.57
CA ALA A 273 26.71 16.32 18.02
C ALA A 273 25.54 17.12 18.62
N ASP A 274 24.76 17.83 17.79
CA ASP A 274 23.61 18.60 18.26
C ASP A 274 22.41 17.65 18.42
N ALA A 275 21.69 17.72 19.54
CA ALA A 275 20.50 16.89 19.74
C ALA A 275 19.41 17.16 18.69
N ILE A 276 18.74 16.11 18.22
CA ILE A 276 17.56 16.23 17.37
C ILE A 276 16.40 16.71 18.24
N THR A 277 15.83 17.84 17.87
CA THR A 277 14.69 18.45 18.58
C THR A 277 13.39 18.24 17.81
N GLN A 278 12.23 18.40 18.47
CA GLN A 278 10.93 18.34 17.76
C GLN A 278 10.83 19.40 16.66
N ALA A 279 11.54 20.53 16.78
CA ALA A 279 11.58 21.55 15.71
C ALA A 279 12.28 21.09 14.42
N ASP A 280 13.11 20.03 14.51
CA ASP A 280 13.76 19.39 13.36
C ASP A 280 12.84 18.34 12.70
N LYS A 281 11.75 17.97 13.37
CA LYS A 281 10.78 16.95 12.95
C LYS A 281 9.47 17.59 12.50
N ASP A 282 9.52 18.47 11.52
CA ASP A 282 8.39 19.18 10.93
C ASP A 282 8.32 18.82 9.46
N TYR A 283 7.22 18.17 9.02
CA TYR A 283 7.06 17.71 7.66
C TYR A 283 7.31 18.81 6.61
N TRP A 284 6.75 20.01 6.80
CA TRP A 284 6.87 21.08 5.79
C TRP A 284 8.27 21.68 5.70
N LYS A 285 9.05 21.61 6.80
CA LYS A 285 10.48 21.98 6.78
C LYS A 285 11.33 20.90 6.09
N LEU A 286 10.94 19.63 6.26
CA LEU A 286 11.62 18.51 5.65
C LEU A 286 11.22 18.27 4.21
N TYR A 287 10.12 18.85 3.76
CA TYR A 287 9.53 18.68 2.44
C TYR A 287 10.56 18.69 1.29
N PRO A 288 11.49 19.68 1.16
CA PRO A 288 12.48 19.69 0.08
C PRO A 288 13.51 18.56 0.14
N TYR A 289 13.65 17.90 1.30
CA TYR A 289 14.64 16.85 1.55
C TYR A 289 14.04 15.44 1.47
N LEU A 290 12.71 15.34 1.33
CA LEU A 290 11.99 14.07 1.19
C LEU A 290 12.14 13.51 -0.22
N PRO A 291 12.01 12.17 -0.41
CA PRO A 291 11.87 11.57 -1.72
C PRO A 291 10.69 12.20 -2.48
N ARG A 292 10.85 12.38 -3.80
CA ARG A 292 9.86 13.03 -4.65
C ARG A 292 8.45 12.44 -4.49
N GLU A 293 8.34 11.10 -4.54
CA GLU A 293 7.08 10.37 -4.36
C GLU A 293 6.40 10.69 -3.01
N THR A 294 7.20 10.83 -1.94
CA THR A 294 6.70 11.08 -0.58
C THR A 294 6.20 12.51 -0.38
N ARG A 295 6.67 13.47 -1.18
CA ARG A 295 6.26 14.89 -1.06
C ARG A 295 4.76 15.08 -1.37
N GLY A 296 4.21 14.30 -2.31
CA GLY A 296 2.78 14.33 -2.62
C GLY A 296 1.89 13.62 -1.60
N TYR A 297 2.47 12.79 -0.73
CA TYR A 297 1.70 11.83 0.05
C TYR A 297 0.87 12.49 1.18
N VAL A 298 1.46 13.38 1.98
CA VAL A 298 0.72 14.13 3.01
C VAL A 298 -0.29 15.11 2.40
N PRO A 299 0.03 15.89 1.35
CA PRO A 299 -0.97 16.69 0.64
C PRO A 299 -2.15 15.85 0.11
N ALA A 300 -1.89 14.67 -0.46
CA ALA A 300 -2.94 13.76 -0.91
C ALA A 300 -3.81 13.26 0.25
N PHE A 301 -3.21 12.94 1.40
CA PHE A 301 -3.92 12.53 2.60
C PHE A 301 -4.84 13.65 3.13
N ILE A 302 -4.36 14.88 3.22
CA ILE A 302 -5.16 16.03 3.64
C ILE A 302 -6.33 16.24 2.65
N ALA A 303 -6.07 16.16 1.36
CA ALA A 303 -7.10 16.30 0.33
C ALA A 303 -8.14 15.16 0.39
N ALA A 304 -7.72 13.92 0.67
CA ALA A 304 -8.63 12.80 0.87
C ALA A 304 -9.56 13.04 2.08
N ASN A 305 -9.01 13.47 3.22
CA ASN A 305 -9.79 13.85 4.39
C ASN A 305 -10.81 14.96 4.05
N TYR A 306 -10.36 16.00 3.35
CA TYR A 306 -11.21 17.11 2.93
C TYR A 306 -12.37 16.65 2.04
N ILE A 307 -12.07 15.92 0.96
CA ILE A 307 -13.10 15.53 0.00
C ILE A 307 -14.10 14.52 0.56
N MET A 308 -13.65 13.61 1.42
CA MET A 308 -14.53 12.65 2.09
C MET A 308 -15.44 13.31 3.13
N THR A 309 -15.08 14.51 3.61
CA THR A 309 -15.88 15.29 4.56
C THR A 309 -16.83 16.26 3.83
N TYR A 310 -16.33 16.94 2.79
CA TYR A 310 -17.03 18.03 2.11
C TYR A 310 -17.48 17.67 0.68
N TYR A 311 -17.75 16.39 0.41
CA TYR A 311 -18.15 15.90 -0.91
C TYR A 311 -19.45 16.54 -1.41
N CYS A 312 -20.43 16.81 -0.52
CA CYS A 312 -21.69 17.45 -0.88
C CYS A 312 -21.48 18.85 -1.46
N GLU A 313 -20.56 19.63 -0.87
CA GLU A 313 -20.22 20.99 -1.30
C GLU A 313 -19.57 20.99 -2.70
N HIS A 314 -19.02 19.85 -3.11
CA HIS A 314 -18.48 19.65 -4.45
C HIS A 314 -19.46 18.96 -5.42
N ASN A 315 -20.75 18.88 -5.06
CA ASN A 315 -21.78 18.20 -5.85
C ASN A 315 -21.43 16.74 -6.17
N ILE A 316 -20.81 16.02 -5.23
CA ILE A 316 -20.47 14.59 -5.35
C ILE A 316 -21.42 13.80 -4.45
N CYS A 317 -21.92 12.68 -4.94
CA CYS A 317 -22.82 11.80 -4.21
C CYS A 317 -22.22 10.42 -4.04
N PRO A 318 -22.44 9.74 -2.89
CA PRO A 318 -22.01 8.35 -2.70
C PRO A 318 -22.66 7.41 -3.71
N MET A 319 -21.90 6.48 -4.27
CA MET A 319 -22.44 5.34 -5.01
C MET A 319 -23.00 4.29 -4.06
N THR A 320 -24.06 3.62 -4.48
CA THR A 320 -24.55 2.42 -3.80
C THR A 320 -23.66 1.25 -4.15
N THR A 321 -23.06 0.61 -3.16
CA THR A 321 -22.26 -0.61 -3.33
C THR A 321 -23.10 -1.86 -3.09
N ARG A 322 -22.69 -3.01 -3.66
CA ARG A 322 -23.32 -4.31 -3.42
C ARG A 322 -22.81 -5.02 -2.17
N LEU A 323 -21.89 -4.38 -1.43
CA LEU A 323 -21.44 -4.91 -0.15
C LEU A 323 -22.65 -5.02 0.79
N PRO A 324 -22.74 -6.12 1.57
CA PRO A 324 -23.84 -6.29 2.49
C PRO A 324 -23.79 -5.19 3.57
N ALA A 325 -24.96 -4.69 3.98
CA ALA A 325 -25.04 -3.70 5.04
C ALA A 325 -24.46 -4.21 6.36
N GLN A 326 -24.57 -5.53 6.60
CA GLN A 326 -24.03 -6.21 7.79
C GLN A 326 -23.42 -7.56 7.38
N SER A 327 -22.28 -7.87 7.93
CA SER A 327 -21.61 -9.16 7.79
C SER A 327 -21.23 -9.68 9.17
N ASP A 328 -21.15 -11.00 9.30
CA ASP A 328 -20.67 -11.66 10.50
C ASP A 328 -19.68 -12.75 10.13
N THR A 329 -18.97 -13.28 11.10
CA THR A 329 -17.91 -14.29 10.90
C THR A 329 -18.32 -15.64 11.45
N ILE A 330 -17.99 -16.69 10.70
CA ILE A 330 -18.06 -18.08 11.15
C ILE A 330 -16.65 -18.67 11.12
N VAL A 331 -16.29 -19.39 12.18
CA VAL A 331 -15.00 -20.07 12.24
C VAL A 331 -15.11 -21.46 11.63
N VAL A 332 -14.31 -21.74 10.58
CA VAL A 332 -14.27 -23.05 9.92
C VAL A 332 -13.03 -23.84 10.33
N HIS A 333 -13.23 -25.15 10.55
CA HIS A 333 -12.22 -26.10 11.03
C HIS A 333 -11.88 -27.19 10.00
N LYS A 334 -12.48 -27.13 8.82
CA LYS A 334 -12.24 -28.03 7.69
C LYS A 334 -11.91 -27.21 6.46
N ASP A 335 -11.18 -27.80 5.49
CA ASP A 335 -10.93 -27.13 4.22
C ASP A 335 -12.27 -26.92 3.48
N VAL A 336 -12.49 -25.70 3.02
CA VAL A 336 -13.68 -25.32 2.27
C VAL A 336 -13.31 -24.37 1.12
N HIS A 337 -13.97 -24.52 -0.01
CA HIS A 337 -13.87 -23.61 -1.14
C HIS A 337 -15.04 -22.62 -1.10
N LEU A 338 -14.82 -21.35 -1.41
CA LEU A 338 -15.89 -20.34 -1.39
C LEU A 338 -17.05 -20.71 -2.33
N GLU A 339 -16.79 -21.41 -3.45
CA GLU A 339 -17.85 -21.91 -4.34
C GLU A 339 -18.70 -23.02 -3.68
N GLN A 340 -18.20 -23.75 -2.68
CA GLN A 340 -19.03 -24.70 -1.94
C GLN A 340 -20.09 -23.97 -1.13
N ILE A 341 -19.68 -22.90 -0.47
CA ILE A 341 -20.56 -22.03 0.30
C ILE A 341 -21.56 -21.34 -0.62
N ALA A 342 -21.06 -20.72 -1.70
CA ALA A 342 -21.87 -20.03 -2.68
C ALA A 342 -22.95 -20.93 -3.31
N GLY A 343 -22.55 -22.14 -3.74
CA GLY A 343 -23.44 -23.08 -4.41
C GLY A 343 -24.55 -23.63 -3.53
N VAL A 344 -24.25 -23.88 -2.23
CA VAL A 344 -25.23 -24.43 -1.28
C VAL A 344 -26.15 -23.34 -0.74
N LEU A 345 -25.60 -22.17 -0.41
CA LEU A 345 -26.38 -21.08 0.18
C LEU A 345 -27.04 -20.16 -0.86
N GLY A 346 -26.68 -20.30 -2.14
CA GLY A 346 -27.19 -19.40 -3.19
C GLY A 346 -26.66 -17.98 -3.11
N ILE A 347 -25.46 -17.80 -2.54
CA ILE A 347 -24.78 -16.51 -2.42
C ILE A 347 -23.91 -16.29 -3.67
N ASP A 348 -23.81 -15.03 -4.12
CA ASP A 348 -22.88 -14.68 -5.19
C ASP A 348 -21.43 -14.96 -4.75
N THR A 349 -20.71 -15.76 -5.54
CA THR A 349 -19.30 -16.11 -5.26
C THR A 349 -18.39 -14.88 -5.19
N ASP A 350 -18.64 -13.88 -6.02
CA ASP A 350 -17.81 -12.68 -6.03
C ASP A 350 -18.07 -11.78 -4.80
N MET A 351 -19.27 -11.83 -4.26
CA MET A 351 -19.54 -11.23 -2.94
C MET A 351 -18.72 -11.93 -1.84
N LEU A 352 -18.69 -13.26 -1.81
CA LEU A 352 -17.88 -14.00 -0.84
C LEU A 352 -16.38 -13.73 -1.00
N ARG A 353 -15.89 -13.64 -2.24
CA ARG A 353 -14.50 -13.24 -2.53
C ARG A 353 -14.18 -11.82 -2.09
N THR A 354 -15.16 -10.93 -2.10
CA THR A 354 -15.00 -9.55 -1.67
C THR A 354 -14.98 -9.44 -0.15
N LEU A 355 -15.80 -10.24 0.53
CA LEU A 355 -15.81 -10.34 1.98
C LEU A 355 -14.59 -11.06 2.56
N ASN A 356 -13.95 -11.96 1.79
CA ASN A 356 -12.85 -12.82 2.19
C ASN A 356 -11.66 -12.71 1.19
N PRO A 357 -11.12 -11.54 0.95
CA PRO A 357 -10.10 -11.31 -0.09
C PRO A 357 -8.74 -11.92 0.24
N GLU A 358 -8.52 -12.35 1.49
CA GLU A 358 -7.33 -13.03 1.97
C GLU A 358 -7.14 -14.43 1.39
N PHE A 359 -8.23 -15.12 0.99
CA PHE A 359 -8.13 -16.48 0.45
C PHE A 359 -7.82 -16.45 -1.04
N ARG A 360 -6.56 -16.67 -1.39
CA ARG A 360 -6.00 -16.45 -2.75
C ARG A 360 -6.52 -17.37 -3.83
N ARG A 361 -6.99 -18.55 -3.49
CA ARG A 361 -7.50 -19.58 -4.41
C ARG A 361 -8.92 -19.96 -4.11
N ASP A 362 -9.63 -19.06 -3.43
CA ASP A 362 -10.97 -19.35 -2.89
C ASP A 362 -11.00 -20.54 -1.93
N ILE A 363 -9.85 -21.00 -1.43
CA ILE A 363 -9.72 -22.12 -0.48
C ILE A 363 -9.37 -21.59 0.89
N VAL A 364 -10.21 -21.89 1.86
CA VAL A 364 -9.99 -21.69 3.29
C VAL A 364 -9.37 -22.95 3.85
N PRO A 365 -8.10 -22.94 4.31
CA PRO A 365 -7.40 -24.14 4.75
C PRO A 365 -7.70 -24.47 6.22
N GLY A 366 -8.99 -24.66 6.57
CA GLY A 366 -9.49 -24.84 7.92
C GLY A 366 -8.94 -26.08 8.62
N SER A 367 -8.44 -27.07 7.88
CA SER A 367 -7.81 -28.27 8.46
C SER A 367 -6.42 -28.00 9.06
N THR A 368 -5.75 -26.91 8.69
CA THR A 368 -4.42 -26.55 9.24
C THR A 368 -4.52 -25.74 10.52
N LYS A 369 -5.40 -24.77 10.53
CA LYS A 369 -5.85 -24.00 11.69
C LYS A 369 -7.26 -23.49 11.44
N ALA A 370 -7.96 -23.10 12.49
CA ALA A 370 -9.26 -22.46 12.37
C ALA A 370 -9.13 -21.08 11.70
N TYR A 371 -9.99 -20.82 10.68
CA TYR A 371 -10.07 -19.54 10.01
C TYR A 371 -11.46 -18.93 10.13
N PRO A 372 -11.58 -17.64 10.45
CA PRO A 372 -12.83 -16.93 10.31
C PRO A 372 -13.13 -16.69 8.83
N ILE A 373 -14.37 -16.89 8.41
CA ILE A 373 -14.91 -16.48 7.12
C ILE A 373 -16.04 -15.50 7.35
N ARG A 374 -16.12 -14.46 6.51
CA ARG A 374 -17.21 -13.47 6.57
C ARG A 374 -18.31 -13.84 5.59
N LEU A 375 -19.53 -13.76 6.08
CA LEU A 375 -20.75 -13.98 5.33
C LEU A 375 -21.69 -12.78 5.53
N PRO A 376 -22.65 -12.53 4.62
CA PRO A 376 -23.77 -11.66 4.95
C PRO A 376 -24.45 -12.16 6.21
N LEU A 377 -24.85 -11.28 7.13
CA LEU A 377 -25.43 -11.64 8.42
C LEU A 377 -26.61 -12.62 8.27
N ALA A 378 -27.44 -12.43 7.25
CA ALA A 378 -28.61 -13.28 6.97
C ALA A 378 -28.24 -14.75 6.65
N ASP A 379 -27.00 -15.03 6.24
CA ASP A 379 -26.56 -16.33 5.77
C ASP A 379 -25.73 -17.09 6.82
N THR A 380 -25.38 -16.47 7.94
CA THR A 380 -24.56 -17.12 8.98
C THR A 380 -25.29 -18.30 9.63
N GLY A 381 -26.57 -18.14 10.00
CA GLY A 381 -27.38 -19.24 10.51
C GLY A 381 -27.55 -20.36 9.49
N ARG A 382 -27.78 -20.02 8.21
CA ARG A 382 -27.93 -21.00 7.14
C ARG A 382 -26.65 -21.81 6.90
N PHE A 383 -25.47 -21.20 7.07
CA PHE A 383 -24.20 -21.90 6.98
C PHE A 383 -24.11 -23.00 8.05
N ILE A 384 -24.47 -22.67 9.31
CA ILE A 384 -24.44 -23.63 10.43
C ILE A 384 -25.40 -24.79 10.17
N ASP A 385 -26.62 -24.48 9.73
CA ASP A 385 -27.65 -25.52 9.47
C ASP A 385 -27.28 -26.44 8.29
N MET A 386 -26.51 -25.93 7.30
CA MET A 386 -26.14 -26.65 6.09
C MET A 386 -24.66 -27.05 6.01
N GLU A 387 -23.94 -27.01 7.13
CA GLU A 387 -22.50 -27.21 7.19
C GLU A 387 -22.03 -28.48 6.47
N ASP A 388 -22.65 -29.62 6.75
CA ASP A 388 -22.29 -30.90 6.11
C ASP A 388 -22.53 -30.89 4.61
N SER A 389 -23.60 -30.25 4.15
CA SER A 389 -23.89 -30.09 2.73
C SER A 389 -22.84 -29.23 2.03
N ILE A 390 -22.40 -28.17 2.69
CA ILE A 390 -21.36 -27.27 2.18
C ILE A 390 -20.03 -28.02 2.02
N TYR A 391 -19.56 -28.74 3.03
CA TYR A 391 -18.28 -29.45 2.96
C TYR A 391 -18.29 -30.59 1.93
N ASN A 392 -19.44 -31.18 1.64
CA ASN A 392 -19.58 -32.27 0.67
C ASN A 392 -19.78 -31.78 -0.78
N TYR A 393 -20.25 -30.54 -0.99
CA TYR A 393 -20.58 -30.03 -2.31
C TYR A 393 -19.32 -29.91 -3.19
N ARG A 394 -19.24 -30.73 -4.24
CA ARG A 394 -18.14 -30.75 -5.23
C ARG A 394 -16.70 -30.74 -4.61
N ALA A 395 -16.55 -31.29 -3.42
CA ALA A 395 -15.28 -31.21 -2.67
C ALA A 395 -14.10 -31.82 -3.43
N SER A 396 -14.30 -32.97 -4.10
CA SER A 396 -13.27 -33.66 -4.89
C SER A 396 -12.78 -32.83 -6.10
N GLU A 397 -13.61 -31.94 -6.60
CA GLU A 397 -13.29 -31.07 -7.75
C GLU A 397 -12.62 -29.77 -7.28
N LEU A 398 -13.20 -29.11 -6.27
CA LEU A 398 -12.83 -27.76 -5.87
C LEU A 398 -11.58 -27.72 -4.97
N LEU A 399 -11.36 -28.74 -4.13
CA LEU A 399 -10.25 -28.77 -3.18
C LEU A 399 -8.95 -29.41 -3.72
N THR A 400 -8.76 -29.48 -5.03
CA THR A 400 -7.59 -30.13 -5.64
C THR A 400 -6.27 -29.40 -5.41
N LYS A 401 -6.28 -28.07 -5.20
CA LYS A 401 -5.10 -27.21 -5.04
C LYS A 401 -4.90 -26.69 -3.61
N ARG A 402 -5.21 -27.51 -2.62
CA ARG A 402 -5.17 -27.13 -1.19
C ARG A 402 -3.79 -27.18 -0.52
N ALA A 403 -2.73 -27.59 -1.23
CA ALA A 403 -1.39 -27.63 -0.65
C ALA A 403 -0.89 -26.21 -0.33
N ILE A 404 -0.50 -26.00 0.92
CA ILE A 404 0.10 -24.76 1.39
C ILE A 404 1.58 -24.76 0.98
N VAL A 405 2.03 -23.67 0.40
CA VAL A 405 3.43 -23.39 0.09
C VAL A 405 3.74 -22.01 0.68
N ASP A 406 4.76 -21.95 1.51
CA ASP A 406 5.23 -20.67 2.04
C ASP A 406 5.78 -19.80 0.92
N VAL A 407 5.41 -18.54 0.93
CA VAL A 407 5.96 -17.56 0.01
C VAL A 407 7.35 -17.22 0.54
N ALA A 408 8.39 -17.55 -0.25
CA ALA A 408 9.75 -17.16 0.08
C ALA A 408 9.83 -15.62 0.17
N ASP A 409 10.67 -15.13 1.08
CA ASP A 409 11.03 -13.73 1.13
C ASP A 409 11.92 -13.42 -0.08
N ASP A 410 11.32 -13.24 -1.26
CA ASP A 410 11.96 -12.61 -2.40
C ASP A 410 12.06 -11.09 -2.14
N VAL A 411 12.64 -10.72 -1.01
CA VAL A 411 13.34 -9.45 -0.94
C VAL A 411 14.53 -9.67 -1.88
N PRO A 412 14.70 -8.88 -2.94
CA PRO A 412 15.96 -8.87 -3.66
C PRO A 412 17.02 -8.47 -2.63
N THR A 413 17.66 -9.45 -2.02
CA THR A 413 18.87 -9.23 -1.28
C THR A 413 19.86 -8.78 -2.34
N PHE A 414 20.05 -7.47 -2.46
CA PHE A 414 21.22 -6.92 -3.08
C PHE A 414 22.40 -7.39 -2.22
N SER A 415 22.83 -8.61 -2.48
CA SER A 415 24.08 -9.11 -1.96
C SER A 415 25.16 -8.20 -2.53
N ARG A 416 25.53 -7.16 -1.79
CA ARG A 416 26.81 -6.48 -1.97
C ARG A 416 27.86 -7.57 -1.91
N LYS A 417 28.37 -7.96 -3.06
CA LYS A 417 29.65 -8.67 -3.10
C LYS A 417 30.65 -7.72 -2.48
N SER A 418 30.96 -7.93 -1.20
CA SER A 418 32.08 -7.31 -0.54
C SER A 418 33.30 -7.55 -1.42
N LYS A 419 33.82 -6.50 -2.05
CA LYS A 419 35.17 -6.49 -2.59
C LYS A 419 36.09 -6.69 -1.40
N GLY A 420 36.44 -7.92 -1.12
CA GLY A 420 37.42 -8.26 -0.12
C GLY A 420 38.68 -7.41 -0.36
N ARG A 421 38.94 -6.47 0.52
CA ARG A 421 40.25 -5.87 0.71
C ARG A 421 41.23 -7.01 1.05
N SER A 422 41.84 -7.59 0.02
CA SER A 422 42.97 -8.50 0.25
C SER A 422 44.11 -7.69 0.86
N SER A 423 44.32 -7.93 2.14
CA SER A 423 45.54 -7.60 2.87
C SER A 423 46.77 -8.04 2.03
N ARG A 424 47.58 -7.07 1.66
CA ARG A 424 48.95 -7.32 1.14
C ARG A 424 49.81 -7.86 2.29
N TYR A 425 50.09 -9.13 2.29
CA TYR A 425 51.38 -9.67 2.78
C TYR A 425 51.55 -11.06 2.22
N SER A 426 52.50 -11.27 1.35
CA SER A 426 53.57 -12.22 1.38
C SER A 426 54.15 -12.54 0.01
N ARG A 427 55.40 -12.39 -0.04
CA ARG A 427 56.47 -12.58 -0.98
C ARG A 427 56.48 -13.91 -1.79
N ASN A 428 56.97 -13.76 -3.06
CA ASN A 428 57.87 -14.64 -3.82
C ASN A 428 57.39 -16.04 -4.21
N ALA A 429 57.17 -16.23 -5.53
CA ALA A 429 57.96 -17.21 -6.32
C ALA A 429 57.66 -17.10 -7.84
N LYS A 430 58.69 -16.75 -8.55
CA LYS A 430 59.19 -17.10 -9.89
C LYS A 430 58.26 -17.66 -11.00
N ARG A 431 58.26 -16.88 -12.10
CA ARG A 431 58.47 -17.26 -13.52
C ARG A 431 57.72 -18.47 -14.11
N SER A 432 56.87 -18.21 -15.11
CA SER A 432 57.21 -18.59 -16.51
C SER A 432 56.30 -17.88 -17.53
N ARG A 433 56.90 -17.65 -18.67
CA ARG A 433 56.45 -16.86 -19.84
C ARG A 433 55.46 -17.64 -20.70
N ARG A 434 54.53 -16.88 -21.33
CA ARG A 434 54.06 -16.87 -22.76
C ARG A 434 52.57 -16.56 -22.70
N GLY A 435 52.04 -15.50 -23.27
CA GLY A 435 52.13 -15.05 -24.67
C GLY A 435 50.75 -15.24 -25.27
N GLY A 436 50.06 -14.17 -25.67
CA GLY A 436 48.83 -14.32 -26.46
C GLY A 436 47.80 -13.22 -26.19
N SER A 437 47.98 -12.09 -26.86
CA SER A 437 46.99 -11.06 -27.03
C SER A 437 45.78 -11.59 -27.82
N GLY A 438 44.57 -11.44 -27.26
CA GLY A 438 43.33 -11.73 -27.98
C GLY A 438 42.17 -11.01 -27.30
N ARG A 439 41.99 -9.72 -27.57
CA ARG A 439 40.75 -9.02 -27.27
C ARG A 439 39.62 -9.54 -28.17
N GLY A 440 39.15 -10.77 -27.94
CA GLY A 440 38.00 -11.36 -28.61
C GLY A 440 36.72 -10.79 -28.02
N GLY A 441 36.07 -9.90 -28.75
CA GLY A 441 34.73 -9.47 -28.37
C GLY A 441 33.74 -10.64 -28.34
N ARG A 442 33.00 -10.79 -27.25
CA ARG A 442 31.99 -11.86 -27.11
C ARG A 442 30.77 -11.51 -27.99
N ASN A 443 30.45 -12.39 -28.93
CA ASN A 443 29.25 -12.29 -29.77
C ASN A 443 28.16 -13.27 -29.29
N ILE A 444 26.91 -12.86 -29.35
CA ILE A 444 25.73 -13.71 -29.10
C ILE A 444 24.80 -13.65 -30.31
N THR A 445 23.97 -14.67 -30.47
CA THR A 445 22.91 -14.69 -31.49
C THR A 445 21.59 -14.27 -30.87
N ILE A 446 20.90 -13.30 -31.48
CA ILE A 446 19.60 -12.77 -31.01
C ILE A 446 18.54 -13.87 -31.22
N ARG A 447 17.82 -14.24 -30.18
CA ARG A 447 16.71 -15.20 -30.24
C ARG A 447 15.40 -14.49 -30.60
N LYS A 448 14.43 -15.23 -31.14
CA LYS A 448 13.09 -14.70 -31.47
C LYS A 448 12.42 -14.15 -30.20
N GLY A 449 11.95 -12.90 -30.26
CA GLY A 449 11.31 -12.22 -29.14
C GLY A 449 12.23 -11.52 -28.13
N GLN A 450 13.58 -11.60 -28.28
CA GLN A 450 14.49 -10.88 -27.39
C GLN A 450 14.57 -9.39 -27.74
N THR A 451 14.60 -8.56 -26.68
CA THR A 451 14.82 -7.12 -26.78
C THR A 451 16.26 -6.72 -26.45
N LEU A 452 16.71 -5.53 -26.91
CA LEU A 452 18.05 -5.03 -26.54
C LEU A 452 18.24 -4.89 -25.03
N SER A 453 17.18 -4.52 -24.29
CA SER A 453 17.21 -4.39 -22.82
C SER A 453 17.44 -5.75 -22.15
N GLN A 454 16.74 -6.80 -22.59
CA GLN A 454 16.95 -8.16 -22.06
C GLN A 454 18.35 -8.67 -22.36
N ILE A 455 18.88 -8.41 -23.57
CA ILE A 455 20.22 -8.80 -23.96
C ILE A 455 21.26 -8.04 -23.15
N ALA A 456 21.08 -6.75 -22.92
CA ALA A 456 21.97 -5.92 -22.12
C ALA A 456 22.04 -6.44 -20.69
N LYS A 457 20.88 -6.65 -20.04
CA LYS A 457 20.78 -7.18 -18.70
C LYS A 457 21.43 -8.56 -18.53
N ALA A 458 21.18 -9.48 -19.47
CA ALA A 458 21.74 -10.84 -19.45
C ALA A 458 23.27 -10.87 -19.64
N ASN A 459 23.87 -9.82 -20.20
CA ASN A 459 25.32 -9.77 -20.48
C ASN A 459 26.06 -8.72 -19.66
N GLY A 460 25.43 -8.14 -18.64
CA GLY A 460 26.04 -7.16 -17.72
C GLY A 460 26.53 -5.91 -18.47
N THR A 461 25.70 -5.39 -19.39
CA THR A 461 26.02 -4.21 -20.21
C THR A 461 24.77 -3.34 -20.40
N THR A 462 24.91 -2.12 -20.89
CA THR A 462 23.80 -1.20 -21.14
C THR A 462 23.33 -1.26 -22.59
N VAL A 463 22.08 -0.89 -22.85
CA VAL A 463 21.52 -0.79 -24.21
C VAL A 463 22.30 0.20 -25.05
N ALA A 464 22.72 1.33 -24.49
CA ALA A 464 23.55 2.33 -25.16
C ALA A 464 24.89 1.76 -25.62
N LYS A 465 25.56 0.98 -24.76
CA LYS A 465 26.82 0.31 -25.08
C LYS A 465 26.64 -0.76 -26.15
N LEU A 466 25.55 -1.56 -26.11
CA LEU A 466 25.22 -2.52 -27.17
C LEU A 466 25.00 -1.84 -28.51
N LYS A 467 24.24 -0.75 -28.55
CA LYS A 467 24.00 0.05 -29.76
C LYS A 467 25.32 0.57 -30.35
N ARG A 468 26.15 1.16 -29.51
CA ARG A 468 27.46 1.70 -29.94
C ARG A 468 28.39 0.62 -30.49
N LEU A 469 28.45 -0.56 -29.82
CA LEU A 469 29.32 -1.69 -30.23
C LEU A 469 28.87 -2.32 -31.57
N ASN A 470 27.60 -2.16 -31.95
CA ASN A 470 26.99 -2.82 -33.10
C ASN A 470 26.48 -1.83 -34.19
N GLY A 471 26.69 -0.54 -34.03
CA GLY A 471 26.22 0.50 -34.96
C GLY A 471 24.70 0.60 -35.10
N ILE A 472 23.94 0.27 -34.04
CA ILE A 472 22.48 0.25 -34.08
C ILE A 472 21.95 1.65 -33.74
N LYS A 473 21.25 2.30 -34.68
CA LYS A 473 20.67 3.64 -34.49
C LYS A 473 19.25 3.63 -33.87
N GLY A 474 18.58 2.48 -33.86
CA GLY A 474 17.20 2.34 -33.33
C GLY A 474 17.09 1.23 -32.28
N ASN A 475 15.87 0.85 -31.93
CA ASN A 475 15.62 -0.26 -31.01
C ASN A 475 15.34 -1.59 -31.71
N ASN A 476 15.22 -1.59 -33.04
CA ASN A 476 14.85 -2.76 -33.81
C ASN A 476 16.05 -3.68 -34.04
N ILE A 477 15.93 -4.91 -33.53
CA ILE A 477 16.88 -6.00 -33.75
C ILE A 477 16.17 -7.19 -34.40
N ARG A 478 16.89 -7.96 -35.25
CA ARG A 478 16.31 -9.13 -35.94
C ARG A 478 16.87 -10.41 -35.31
N ALA A 479 15.96 -11.36 -35.00
CA ALA A 479 16.35 -12.69 -34.55
C ALA A 479 17.29 -13.36 -35.57
N GLY A 480 18.22 -14.16 -35.09
CA GLY A 480 19.24 -14.83 -35.90
C GLY A 480 20.49 -13.99 -36.19
N LYS A 481 20.49 -12.66 -35.99
CA LYS A 481 21.70 -11.85 -36.14
C LYS A 481 22.64 -11.99 -34.94
N LYS A 482 23.95 -11.92 -35.20
CA LYS A 482 24.98 -11.86 -34.16
C LYS A 482 25.10 -10.46 -33.62
N LEU A 483 25.12 -10.31 -32.29
CA LEU A 483 25.28 -9.05 -31.57
C LEU A 483 26.54 -9.14 -30.68
N ARG A 484 27.41 -8.13 -30.81
CA ARG A 484 28.62 -8.01 -29.98
C ARG A 484 28.22 -7.42 -28.63
N VAL A 485 28.56 -8.15 -27.53
CA VAL A 485 28.16 -7.74 -26.16
C VAL A 485 29.33 -7.32 -25.27
N LYS A 486 30.57 -7.57 -25.69
CA LYS A 486 31.83 -7.10 -25.08
C LYS A 486 32.83 -6.77 -26.14
#